data_924041cefc4770284c7c4f2f167cec3c
#
_entry.id   924041cefc4770284c7c4f2f167cec3c
#
_cell.length_a   1.000
_cell.length_b   1.000
_cell.length_c   1.000
_cell.angle_alpha   90.00
_cell.angle_beta   90.00
_cell.angle_gamma   90.00
#
_symmetry.space_group_name_H-M   'P 1'
#
loop_
_entity.id
_entity.type
_entity.pdbx_description
1 polymer ?
#
loop_
_entity_poly.entity_id
_entity_poly.type
_entity_poly.pdbx_seq_one_letter_code
_entity_poly.pdbx_strand_id
1 'polypeptide(L)'
;MINKYSFFIPIVVFFCFNIFSVNAQKIEKITFKSANPFALSDIVKDLENQEEQELFGELVIPMDSINEEKKFPLVIGVAGRLGWRSHHYEYLEMYQKNGFATFELNSFKSRKITSTVGSQVEVTTAAIILDAYRAFEKLANHPNIDKNKVSITGWSLGGAVALFSGWLPVKRAITNNLKFTSHLAFYPPCFFDPENVEFTDSPIHILIGEIDDWTPAEPCNFFVKKISKTANVDLTIYPDSHHSFDSEEPVTFNEKGYSFKDCLFKLNEDGDVLMNYLSLPMSSPFMQKVGFLFCVERGVNLGGNPIARKKSFEFALSFMSTTLK
;
A
#
# COMPACT_ATOMS: atom_id res chain seq x y z
N MET A 1 50.56 46.02 56.74
CA MET A 1 50.46 45.86 55.24
C MET A 1 50.14 44.44 54.94
N ILE A 2 48.88 44.18 54.63
CA ILE A 2 48.41 42.85 54.33
C ILE A 2 47.94 42.88 52.86
N ASN A 3 48.67 42.16 52.02
CA ASN A 3 48.43 42.07 50.57
C ASN A 3 47.39 41.00 50.30
N LYS A 4 46.18 41.38 49.79
CA LYS A 4 45.13 40.48 49.34
C LYS A 4 45.31 40.20 47.83
N TYR A 5 45.80 39.05 47.47
CA TYR A 5 45.72 38.57 46.10
C TYR A 5 44.34 37.86 45.84
N SER A 6 43.55 38.49 44.99
CA SER A 6 42.27 37.90 44.52
C SER A 6 42.57 37.06 43.30
N PHE A 7 42.38 35.74 43.42
CA PHE A 7 42.47 34.80 42.29
C PHE A 7 41.13 34.79 41.56
N PHE A 8 41.13 35.31 40.32
CA PHE A 8 40.00 35.10 39.39
C PHE A 8 40.22 33.80 38.68
N ILE A 9 39.29 32.81 38.87
CA ILE A 9 39.20 31.58 38.08
C ILE A 9 38.21 31.85 36.93
N PRO A 10 38.63 31.81 35.66
CA PRO A 10 37.67 31.91 34.54
C PRO A 10 36.87 30.61 34.43
N ILE A 11 35.54 30.68 34.58
CA ILE A 11 34.63 29.60 34.30
C ILE A 11 34.49 29.52 32.77
N VAL A 12 35.12 28.50 32.17
CA VAL A 12 34.91 28.14 30.74
C VAL A 12 33.64 27.34 30.65
N VAL A 13 32.56 27.99 30.22
CA VAL A 13 31.30 27.29 29.91
C VAL A 13 31.43 26.62 28.54
N PHE A 14 31.60 25.31 28.54
CA PHE A 14 31.52 24.49 27.32
C PHE A 14 30.06 24.43 26.87
N PHE A 15 29.69 25.19 25.86
CA PHE A 15 28.46 24.99 25.12
C PHE A 15 28.60 23.74 24.25
N CYS A 16 28.05 22.58 24.68
CA CYS A 16 27.84 21.45 23.83
C CYS A 16 26.72 21.81 22.86
N PHE A 17 27.08 22.24 21.66
CA PHE A 17 26.13 22.26 20.53
C PHE A 17 25.79 20.80 20.17
N ASN A 18 24.61 20.33 20.62
CA ASN A 18 24.00 19.17 20.00
C ASN A 18 23.66 19.55 18.57
N ILE A 19 24.49 19.14 17.61
CA ILE A 19 24.19 19.22 16.20
C ILE A 19 23.12 18.14 15.98
N PHE A 20 21.86 18.54 16.08
CA PHE A 20 20.77 17.73 15.52
C PHE A 20 21.02 17.65 14.02
N SER A 21 21.46 16.50 13.55
CA SER A 21 21.51 16.18 12.13
C SER A 21 20.06 16.16 11.64
N VAL A 22 19.59 17.29 11.12
CA VAL A 22 18.34 17.32 10.36
C VAL A 22 18.62 16.52 9.10
N ASN A 23 18.08 15.30 9.02
CA ASN A 23 18.12 14.56 7.78
C ASN A 23 17.36 15.37 6.73
N ALA A 24 18.09 16.06 5.87
CA ALA A 24 17.48 16.77 4.76
C ALA A 24 16.75 15.77 3.85
N GLN A 25 15.59 16.15 3.37
CA GLN A 25 14.78 15.36 2.43
C GLN A 25 14.50 16.20 1.20
N LYS A 26 14.51 15.57 0.04
CA LYS A 26 14.07 16.20 -1.21
C LYS A 26 12.67 15.69 -1.53
N ILE A 27 11.70 16.60 -1.64
CA ILE A 27 10.31 16.28 -1.98
C ILE A 27 10.04 16.75 -3.40
N GLU A 28 9.55 15.84 -4.23
CA GLU A 28 9.22 16.10 -5.62
C GLU A 28 7.81 15.64 -5.95
N LYS A 29 7.03 16.51 -6.59
CA LYS A 29 5.77 16.10 -7.21
C LYS A 29 6.05 15.50 -8.58
N ILE A 30 5.73 14.23 -8.74
CA ILE A 30 5.90 13.48 -10.00
C ILE A 30 4.54 13.32 -10.66
N THR A 31 4.41 13.80 -11.90
CA THR A 31 3.21 13.61 -12.72
C THR A 31 3.45 12.54 -13.77
N PHE A 32 2.42 11.77 -14.08
CA PHE A 32 2.47 10.70 -15.06
C PHE A 32 1.07 10.40 -15.63
N LYS A 33 1.04 9.73 -16.78
CA LYS A 33 -0.21 9.29 -17.42
C LYS A 33 -0.57 7.89 -16.98
N SER A 34 -1.85 7.66 -16.76
CA SER A 34 -2.49 6.37 -16.48
C SER A 34 -3.84 6.31 -17.20
N ALA A 35 -4.73 5.40 -16.77
CA ALA A 35 -6.08 5.31 -17.28
C ALA A 35 -7.09 4.89 -16.18
N ASN A 36 -8.37 4.74 -16.55
CA ASN A 36 -9.46 4.43 -15.63
C ASN A 36 -10.11 3.05 -15.90
N PRO A 37 -9.39 1.92 -15.95
CA PRO A 37 -10.01 0.62 -16.05
C PRO A 37 -10.91 0.37 -14.83
N PHE A 38 -12.12 -0.14 -15.06
CA PHE A 38 -13.05 -0.48 -13.97
C PHE A 38 -12.73 -1.85 -13.37
N ALA A 39 -12.53 -2.85 -14.23
CA ALA A 39 -12.23 -4.23 -13.85
C ALA A 39 -10.78 -4.62 -14.20
N LEU A 40 -10.26 -5.70 -13.59
CA LEU A 40 -8.97 -6.23 -14.00
C LEU A 40 -8.98 -6.74 -15.44
N SER A 41 -10.15 -7.20 -15.92
CA SER A 41 -10.35 -7.61 -17.32
C SER A 41 -10.17 -6.47 -18.32
N ASP A 42 -10.46 -5.22 -17.94
CA ASP A 42 -10.19 -4.07 -18.79
C ASP A 42 -8.69 -3.88 -19.03
N ILE A 43 -7.87 -4.22 -18.02
CA ILE A 43 -6.41 -4.22 -18.15
C ILE A 43 -5.94 -5.39 -19.03
N VAL A 44 -6.50 -6.59 -18.81
CA VAL A 44 -6.02 -7.80 -19.48
C VAL A 44 -6.43 -7.83 -20.96
N LYS A 45 -7.62 -7.31 -21.28
CA LYS A 45 -8.23 -7.46 -22.62
C LYS A 45 -8.24 -6.18 -23.45
N ASP A 46 -8.28 -4.99 -22.80
CA ASP A 46 -8.65 -3.75 -23.49
C ASP A 46 -7.94 -2.51 -22.90
N LEU A 47 -6.70 -2.68 -22.45
CA LEU A 47 -5.94 -1.60 -21.81
C LEU A 47 -5.74 -0.38 -22.74
N GLU A 48 -5.56 -0.60 -24.04
CA GLU A 48 -5.27 0.45 -25.01
C GLU A 48 -6.45 1.41 -25.25
N ASN A 49 -7.69 0.95 -24.98
CA ASN A 49 -8.90 1.75 -25.17
C ASN A 49 -9.41 2.40 -23.86
N GLN A 50 -8.68 2.25 -22.75
CA GLN A 50 -9.09 2.85 -21.49
C GLN A 50 -8.88 4.37 -21.50
N GLU A 51 -9.84 5.11 -20.91
CA GLU A 51 -9.78 6.57 -20.82
C GLU A 51 -8.52 7.03 -20.08
N GLU A 52 -7.72 7.88 -20.77
CA GLU A 52 -6.48 8.42 -20.21
C GLU A 52 -6.75 9.34 -19.02
N GLN A 53 -5.93 9.21 -17.97
CA GLN A 53 -5.98 10.03 -16.78
C GLN A 53 -4.58 10.54 -16.42
N GLU A 54 -4.45 11.84 -16.19
CA GLU A 54 -3.24 12.40 -15.60
C GLU A 54 -3.26 12.28 -14.07
N LEU A 55 -2.19 11.71 -13.52
CA LEU A 55 -2.02 11.51 -12.10
C LEU A 55 -0.75 12.17 -11.57
N PHE A 56 -0.69 12.26 -10.24
CA PHE A 56 0.53 12.64 -9.54
C PHE A 56 0.73 11.82 -8.27
N GLY A 57 1.96 11.88 -7.79
CA GLY A 57 2.35 11.42 -6.46
C GLY A 57 3.47 12.28 -5.91
N GLU A 58 3.80 12.09 -4.65
CA GLU A 58 4.90 12.79 -3.97
C GLU A 58 6.05 11.82 -3.71
N LEU A 59 7.19 12.10 -4.32
CA LEU A 59 8.43 11.36 -4.10
C LEU A 59 9.22 12.06 -3.00
N VAL A 60 9.57 11.32 -1.96
CA VAL A 60 10.47 11.79 -0.90
C VAL A 60 11.76 10.99 -0.97
N ILE A 61 12.88 11.69 -1.16
CA ILE A 61 14.21 11.11 -1.23
C ILE A 61 15.00 11.51 0.01
N PRO A 62 15.57 10.56 0.77
CA PRO A 62 16.52 10.88 1.83
C PRO A 62 17.74 11.58 1.23
N MET A 63 18.05 12.79 1.69
CA MET A 63 19.24 13.52 1.21
C MET A 63 20.49 12.97 1.87
N ASP A 64 21.37 12.44 1.04
CA ASP A 64 22.74 12.18 1.43
C ASP A 64 23.60 13.38 0.94
N SER A 65 24.02 14.24 1.86
CA SER A 65 24.77 15.45 1.54
C SER A 65 26.14 15.18 0.88
N ILE A 66 26.57 13.92 0.80
CA ILE A 66 27.88 13.51 0.31
C ILE A 66 27.82 13.03 -1.14
N ASN A 67 26.65 12.54 -1.63
CA ASN A 67 26.56 11.93 -2.95
C ASN A 67 25.20 12.16 -3.62
N GLU A 68 25.11 13.20 -4.47
CA GLU A 68 23.90 13.53 -5.23
C GLU A 68 23.52 12.47 -6.27
N GLU A 69 24.43 11.58 -6.67
CA GLU A 69 24.21 10.49 -7.64
C GLU A 69 23.73 9.20 -6.97
N LYS A 70 23.60 9.20 -5.64
CA LYS A 70 23.16 8.00 -4.90
C LYS A 70 21.76 7.59 -5.32
N LYS A 71 21.60 6.30 -5.64
CA LYS A 71 20.32 5.67 -5.90
C LYS A 71 19.79 5.02 -4.64
N PHE A 72 18.50 5.25 -4.39
CA PHE A 72 17.79 4.74 -3.23
C PHE A 72 16.82 3.63 -3.62
N PRO A 73 16.68 2.59 -2.81
CA PRO A 73 15.55 1.69 -2.93
C PRO A 73 14.26 2.45 -2.63
N LEU A 74 13.17 2.08 -3.29
CA LEU A 74 11.90 2.81 -3.26
C LEU A 74 10.77 1.95 -2.67
N VAL A 75 9.95 2.55 -1.83
CA VAL A 75 8.67 1.99 -1.38
C VAL A 75 7.53 2.84 -1.94
N ILE A 76 6.71 2.26 -2.82
CA ILE A 76 5.48 2.89 -3.29
C ILE A 76 4.36 2.56 -2.32
N GLY A 77 3.80 3.58 -1.68
CA GLY A 77 2.67 3.47 -0.76
C GLY A 77 1.34 3.73 -1.45
N VAL A 78 0.31 2.95 -1.09
CA VAL A 78 -1.04 3.02 -1.66
C VAL A 78 -2.08 3.09 -0.56
N ALA A 79 -2.86 4.17 -0.52
CA ALA A 79 -3.88 4.40 0.49
C ALA A 79 -5.10 3.46 0.37
N GLY A 80 -5.87 3.36 1.45
CA GLY A 80 -7.15 2.67 1.49
C GLY A 80 -8.32 3.50 0.94
N ARG A 81 -9.56 2.98 1.05
CA ARG A 81 -10.78 3.65 0.54
C ARG A 81 -11.13 4.96 1.25
N LEU A 82 -10.60 5.17 2.45
CA LEU A 82 -10.71 6.43 3.20
C LEU A 82 -9.64 7.47 2.82
N GLY A 83 -8.83 7.19 1.79
CA GLY A 83 -7.68 8.00 1.43
C GLY A 83 -6.50 7.80 2.38
N TRP A 84 -5.54 8.72 2.30
CA TRP A 84 -4.37 8.72 3.17
C TRP A 84 -4.73 9.08 4.62
N ARG A 85 -4.19 8.30 5.57
CA ARG A 85 -4.40 8.47 7.02
C ARG A 85 -3.04 8.67 7.72
N SER A 86 -3.08 9.19 8.96
CA SER A 86 -1.86 9.49 9.75
C SER A 86 -0.91 8.30 9.85
N HIS A 87 -1.42 7.12 10.20
CA HIS A 87 -0.59 5.91 10.31
C HIS A 87 0.09 5.50 9.00
N HIS A 88 -0.53 5.73 7.83
CA HIS A 88 0.14 5.47 6.55
C HIS A 88 1.39 6.35 6.37
N TYR A 89 1.29 7.64 6.71
CA TYR A 89 2.44 8.56 6.66
C TYR A 89 3.53 8.17 7.64
N GLU A 90 3.18 7.66 8.82
CA GLU A 90 4.15 7.18 9.80
C GLU A 90 4.98 5.99 9.27
N TYR A 91 4.37 5.07 8.49
CA TYR A 91 5.14 4.05 7.78
C TYR A 91 6.08 4.64 6.74
N LEU A 92 5.61 5.60 5.93
CA LEU A 92 6.46 6.26 4.94
C LEU A 92 7.63 6.98 5.61
N GLU A 93 7.37 7.72 6.69
CA GLU A 93 8.42 8.38 7.47
C GLU A 93 9.40 7.38 8.09
N MET A 94 8.92 6.25 8.60
CA MET A 94 9.77 5.18 9.12
C MET A 94 10.71 4.66 8.03
N TYR A 95 10.20 4.41 6.82
CA TYR A 95 11.03 3.97 5.70
C TYR A 95 12.07 5.03 5.31
N GLN A 96 11.68 6.31 5.23
CA GLN A 96 12.58 7.43 4.94
C GLN A 96 13.72 7.53 5.96
N LYS A 97 13.41 7.44 7.26
CA LYS A 97 14.38 7.43 8.34
C LYS A 97 15.38 6.27 8.28
N ASN A 98 15.00 5.19 7.59
CA ASN A 98 15.84 4.00 7.38
C ASN A 98 16.51 3.94 6.00
N GLY A 99 16.49 5.05 5.26
CA GLY A 99 17.25 5.23 4.02
C GLY A 99 16.55 4.75 2.75
N PHE A 100 15.22 4.57 2.79
CA PHE A 100 14.41 4.29 1.61
C PHE A 100 13.81 5.58 1.05
N ALA A 101 13.77 5.72 -0.27
CA ALA A 101 12.87 6.67 -0.91
C ALA A 101 11.43 6.16 -0.78
N THR A 102 10.47 7.07 -0.70
CA THR A 102 9.05 6.72 -0.65
C THR A 102 8.26 7.49 -1.69
N PHE A 103 7.21 6.87 -2.20
CA PHE A 103 6.29 7.51 -3.14
C PHE A 103 4.85 7.40 -2.64
N GLU A 104 4.25 8.54 -2.33
CA GLU A 104 2.82 8.66 -2.02
C GLU A 104 2.03 8.66 -3.32
N LEU A 105 1.40 7.54 -3.67
CA LEU A 105 0.56 7.45 -4.87
C LEU A 105 -0.79 8.13 -4.63
N ASN A 106 -1.08 9.20 -5.37
CA ASN A 106 -2.28 10.01 -5.16
C ASN A 106 -3.41 9.71 -6.16
N SER A 107 -3.81 8.45 -6.29
CA SER A 107 -4.88 8.01 -7.22
C SER A 107 -6.22 8.71 -6.99
N PHE A 108 -6.60 8.96 -5.74
CA PHE A 108 -7.84 9.65 -5.38
C PHE A 108 -7.77 11.15 -5.61
N LYS A 109 -6.75 11.82 -5.05
CA LYS A 109 -6.59 13.28 -5.20
C LYS A 109 -6.49 13.69 -6.66
N SER A 110 -5.81 12.90 -7.49
CA SER A 110 -5.68 13.14 -8.93
C SER A 110 -7.04 13.13 -9.64
N ARG A 111 -7.95 12.28 -9.19
CA ARG A 111 -9.32 12.15 -9.71
C ARG A 111 -10.34 13.02 -8.95
N LYS A 112 -9.87 13.90 -8.02
CA LYS A 112 -10.71 14.76 -7.18
C LYS A 112 -11.71 13.98 -6.31
N ILE A 113 -11.32 12.78 -5.89
CA ILE A 113 -12.08 11.90 -5.02
C ILE A 113 -11.42 11.91 -3.64
N THR A 114 -12.21 11.93 -2.58
CA THR A 114 -11.72 11.91 -1.19
C THR A 114 -11.87 10.52 -0.54
N SER A 115 -12.92 9.79 -0.90
CA SER A 115 -13.23 8.47 -0.37
C SER A 115 -14.16 7.71 -1.31
N THR A 116 -14.02 6.39 -1.35
CA THR A 116 -14.90 5.50 -2.11
C THR A 116 -15.68 4.52 -1.22
N VAL A 117 -15.69 4.73 0.11
CA VAL A 117 -16.35 3.82 1.07
C VAL A 117 -17.83 3.65 0.79
N GLY A 118 -18.52 4.73 0.38
CA GLY A 118 -19.97 4.72 0.17
C GLY A 118 -20.45 4.03 -1.10
N SER A 119 -19.62 4.01 -2.15
CA SER A 119 -20.01 3.55 -3.50
C SER A 119 -19.15 2.41 -4.04
N GLN A 120 -17.85 2.44 -3.72
CA GLN A 120 -16.82 1.46 -4.13
C GLN A 120 -16.54 1.41 -5.65
N VAL A 121 -16.98 2.39 -6.43
CA VAL A 121 -16.98 2.33 -7.91
C VAL A 121 -16.20 3.46 -8.60
N GLU A 122 -15.96 4.59 -7.94
CA GLU A 122 -15.33 5.77 -8.57
C GLU A 122 -13.85 5.56 -8.90
N VAL A 123 -13.15 4.87 -8.01
CA VAL A 123 -11.74 4.47 -8.22
C VAL A 123 -11.59 3.03 -7.77
N THR A 124 -11.26 2.15 -8.70
CA THR A 124 -11.23 0.71 -8.49
C THR A 124 -9.84 0.18 -8.18
N THR A 125 -9.75 -1.05 -7.72
CA THR A 125 -8.47 -1.76 -7.56
C THR A 125 -7.71 -1.83 -8.88
N ALA A 126 -8.40 -2.08 -9.99
CA ALA A 126 -7.80 -2.15 -11.34
C ALA A 126 -7.14 -0.83 -11.72
N ALA A 127 -7.87 0.30 -11.58
CA ALA A 127 -7.33 1.62 -11.88
C ALA A 127 -6.06 1.91 -11.06
N ILE A 128 -6.06 1.59 -9.74
CA ILE A 128 -4.92 1.90 -8.89
C ILE A 128 -3.74 0.95 -9.14
N ILE A 129 -3.95 -0.31 -9.53
CA ILE A 129 -2.86 -1.20 -9.96
C ILE A 129 -2.17 -0.62 -11.19
N LEU A 130 -2.94 -0.17 -12.19
CA LEU A 130 -2.38 0.50 -13.36
C LEU A 130 -1.60 1.77 -12.97
N ASP A 131 -2.18 2.60 -12.08
CA ASP A 131 -1.52 3.80 -11.56
C ASP A 131 -0.18 3.49 -10.92
N ALA A 132 -0.11 2.43 -10.08
CA ALA A 132 1.11 2.02 -9.40
C ALA A 132 2.21 1.57 -10.38
N TYR A 133 1.86 0.84 -11.43
CA TYR A 133 2.82 0.46 -12.47
C TYR A 133 3.27 1.65 -13.33
N ARG A 134 2.37 2.59 -13.68
CA ARG A 134 2.71 3.80 -14.42
C ARG A 134 3.59 4.75 -13.60
N ALA A 135 3.33 4.85 -12.29
CA ALA A 135 4.22 5.53 -11.36
C ALA A 135 5.59 4.86 -11.33
N PHE A 136 5.64 3.54 -11.20
CA PHE A 136 6.90 2.78 -11.20
C PHE A 136 7.68 3.02 -12.51
N GLU A 137 7.03 2.94 -13.66
CA GLU A 137 7.65 3.22 -14.98
C GLU A 137 8.28 4.62 -15.03
N LYS A 138 7.59 5.63 -14.50
CA LYS A 138 8.11 7.00 -14.40
C LYS A 138 9.31 7.08 -13.45
N LEU A 139 9.19 6.48 -12.26
CA LEU A 139 10.20 6.51 -11.20
C LEU A 139 11.43 5.66 -11.52
N ALA A 140 11.29 4.60 -12.32
CA ALA A 140 12.40 3.79 -12.80
C ALA A 140 13.44 4.58 -13.63
N ASN A 141 13.04 5.72 -14.19
CA ASN A 141 13.91 6.62 -14.92
C ASN A 141 14.41 7.80 -14.07
N HIS A 142 14.06 7.86 -12.79
CA HIS A 142 14.52 8.92 -11.89
C HIS A 142 16.00 8.70 -11.48
N PRO A 143 16.86 9.75 -11.51
CA PRO A 143 18.31 9.60 -11.28
C PRO A 143 18.63 9.01 -9.90
N ASN A 144 17.84 9.32 -8.89
CA ASN A 144 18.08 8.88 -7.52
C ASN A 144 17.32 7.60 -7.13
N ILE A 145 16.64 6.90 -8.05
CA ILE A 145 15.92 5.67 -7.73
C ILE A 145 16.63 4.45 -8.32
N ASP A 146 16.82 3.42 -7.48
CA ASP A 146 17.26 2.10 -7.96
C ASP A 146 16.02 1.33 -8.46
N LYS A 147 15.86 1.30 -9.77
CA LYS A 147 14.73 0.61 -10.43
C LYS A 147 14.64 -0.88 -10.15
N ASN A 148 15.71 -1.50 -9.68
CA ASN A 148 15.74 -2.92 -9.34
C ASN A 148 15.36 -3.20 -7.89
N LYS A 149 15.13 -2.15 -7.09
CA LYS A 149 14.80 -2.19 -5.67
C LYS A 149 13.56 -1.33 -5.39
N VAL A 150 12.44 -1.73 -5.98
CA VAL A 150 11.15 -1.03 -5.84
C VAL A 150 10.12 -2.00 -5.26
N SER A 151 9.61 -1.70 -4.07
CA SER A 151 8.54 -2.45 -3.41
C SER A 151 7.23 -1.67 -3.39
N ILE A 152 6.14 -2.39 -3.24
CA ILE A 152 4.81 -1.80 -3.08
C ILE A 152 4.22 -2.19 -1.72
N THR A 153 3.62 -1.23 -1.04
CA THR A 153 2.86 -1.45 0.19
C THR A 153 1.53 -0.72 0.14
N GLY A 154 0.52 -1.23 0.80
CA GLY A 154 -0.77 -0.56 0.79
C GLY A 154 -1.74 -1.10 1.84
N TRP A 155 -2.76 -0.30 2.14
CA TRP A 155 -3.70 -0.52 3.23
C TRP A 155 -5.12 -0.70 2.68
N SER A 156 -5.82 -1.74 3.11
CA SER A 156 -7.20 -2.03 2.70
C SER A 156 -7.33 -2.15 1.17
N LEU A 157 -8.00 -1.24 0.49
CA LEU A 157 -7.99 -1.15 -0.97
C LEU A 157 -6.56 -1.11 -1.54
N GLY A 158 -5.69 -0.29 -0.93
CA GLY A 158 -4.26 -0.26 -1.27
C GLY A 158 -3.55 -1.58 -1.00
N GLY A 159 -4.00 -2.33 0.01
CA GLY A 159 -3.56 -3.70 0.28
C GLY A 159 -3.94 -4.65 -0.85
N ALA A 160 -5.17 -4.53 -1.41
CA ALA A 160 -5.54 -5.26 -2.62
C ALA A 160 -4.64 -4.90 -3.81
N VAL A 161 -4.33 -3.61 -3.96
CA VAL A 161 -3.41 -3.15 -5.02
C VAL A 161 -2.03 -3.77 -4.84
N ALA A 162 -1.46 -3.73 -3.62
CA ALA A 162 -0.18 -4.34 -3.32
C ALA A 162 -0.20 -5.85 -3.62
N LEU A 163 -1.26 -6.58 -3.24
CA LEU A 163 -1.41 -8.01 -3.47
C LEU A 163 -1.55 -8.34 -4.96
N PHE A 164 -2.54 -7.75 -5.62
CA PHE A 164 -2.90 -8.11 -7.00
C PHE A 164 -1.99 -7.48 -8.07
N SER A 165 -1.16 -6.47 -7.73
CA SER A 165 -0.06 -6.06 -8.60
C SER A 165 0.97 -7.18 -8.84
N GLY A 166 0.99 -8.21 -7.97
CA GLY A 166 1.77 -9.42 -8.16
C GLY A 166 1.09 -10.50 -9.02
N TRP A 167 -0.19 -10.37 -9.38
CA TRP A 167 -0.91 -11.32 -10.20
C TRP A 167 -0.45 -11.23 -11.66
N LEU A 168 0.10 -12.32 -12.19
CA LEU A 168 0.81 -12.29 -13.48
C LEU A 168 -0.05 -11.93 -14.69
N PRO A 169 -1.32 -12.32 -14.81
CA PRO A 169 -2.16 -11.88 -15.94
C PRO A 169 -2.21 -10.35 -16.05
N VAL A 170 -2.51 -9.64 -14.97
CA VAL A 170 -2.54 -8.17 -14.97
C VAL A 170 -1.14 -7.57 -15.17
N LYS A 171 -0.13 -8.09 -14.47
CA LYS A 171 1.25 -7.62 -14.61
C LYS A 171 1.74 -7.71 -16.05
N ARG A 172 1.52 -8.86 -16.72
CA ARG A 172 1.94 -9.10 -18.11
C ARG A 172 1.23 -8.18 -19.10
N ALA A 173 -0.05 -7.87 -18.86
CA ALA A 173 -0.81 -6.94 -19.70
C ALA A 173 -0.29 -5.50 -19.59
N ILE A 174 0.21 -5.08 -18.41
CA ILE A 174 0.72 -3.72 -18.19
C ILE A 174 2.18 -3.59 -18.64
N THR A 175 3.04 -4.55 -18.25
CA THR A 175 4.49 -4.46 -18.47
C THR A 175 5.18 -5.82 -18.44
N ASN A 176 6.16 -5.99 -19.33
CA ASN A 176 7.06 -7.14 -19.31
C ASN A 176 8.36 -6.86 -18.53
N ASN A 177 8.72 -5.59 -18.36
CA ASN A 177 10.05 -5.18 -17.93
C ASN A 177 10.14 -4.76 -16.47
N LEU A 178 9.02 -4.42 -15.83
CA LEU A 178 8.98 -3.99 -14.43
C LEU A 178 8.44 -5.09 -13.54
N LYS A 179 9.06 -5.23 -12.37
CA LYS A 179 8.65 -6.17 -11.33
C LYS A 179 8.92 -5.53 -9.96
N PHE A 180 7.89 -5.46 -9.13
CA PHE A 180 8.09 -5.08 -7.75
C PHE A 180 8.96 -6.12 -7.03
N THR A 181 9.92 -5.67 -6.24
CA THR A 181 10.84 -6.52 -5.50
C THR A 181 10.15 -7.23 -4.35
N SER A 182 9.12 -6.62 -3.77
CA SER A 182 8.25 -7.25 -2.76
C SER A 182 6.90 -6.54 -2.67
N HIS A 183 5.93 -7.23 -2.07
CA HIS A 183 4.56 -6.78 -1.91
C HIS A 183 4.14 -6.94 -0.44
N LEU A 184 3.82 -5.83 0.25
CA LEU A 184 3.34 -5.84 1.63
C LEU A 184 1.91 -5.31 1.68
N ALA A 185 0.96 -6.19 1.98
CA ALA A 185 -0.47 -5.89 1.96
C ALA A 185 -1.05 -5.87 3.37
N PHE A 186 -1.51 -4.71 3.83
CA PHE A 186 -2.21 -4.55 5.11
C PHE A 186 -3.70 -4.74 4.91
N TYR A 187 -4.28 -5.67 5.64
CA TYR A 187 -5.72 -6.02 5.66
C TYR A 187 -6.39 -5.92 4.28
N PRO A 188 -5.83 -6.65 3.27
CA PRO A 188 -6.38 -6.64 1.93
C PRO A 188 -7.70 -7.42 1.85
N PRO A 189 -8.59 -7.09 0.90
CA PRO A 189 -9.71 -7.95 0.56
C PRO A 189 -9.22 -9.22 -0.16
N CYS A 190 -9.18 -10.34 0.56
CA CYS A 190 -8.77 -11.65 0.00
C CYS A 190 -9.97 -12.50 -0.50
N PHE A 191 -11.16 -11.95 -0.54
CA PHE A 191 -12.37 -12.66 -0.97
C PHE A 191 -12.53 -12.79 -2.51
N PHE A 192 -11.43 -12.59 -3.23
CA PHE A 192 -11.32 -12.93 -4.65
C PHE A 192 -10.60 -14.28 -4.79
N ASP A 193 -11.30 -15.26 -5.37
CA ASP A 193 -10.77 -16.61 -5.61
C ASP A 193 -10.25 -16.73 -7.05
N PRO A 194 -8.93 -16.54 -7.31
CA PRO A 194 -8.39 -16.56 -8.66
C PRO A 194 -8.37 -17.98 -9.25
N GLU A 195 -8.89 -18.16 -10.46
CA GLU A 195 -8.73 -19.39 -11.23
C GLU A 195 -7.27 -19.56 -11.69
N ASN A 196 -6.66 -18.49 -12.18
CA ASN A 196 -5.22 -18.44 -12.45
C ASN A 196 -4.46 -18.08 -11.20
N VAL A 197 -3.66 -19.00 -10.68
CA VAL A 197 -2.85 -18.86 -9.46
C VAL A 197 -1.42 -18.42 -9.70
N GLU A 198 -1.10 -17.93 -10.90
CA GLU A 198 0.22 -17.42 -11.23
C GLU A 198 0.43 -16.02 -10.64
N PHE A 199 1.27 -15.94 -9.63
CA PHE A 199 1.76 -14.71 -9.03
C PHE A 199 3.25 -14.54 -9.28
N THR A 200 3.75 -13.33 -9.00
CA THR A 200 5.17 -13.01 -9.02
C THR A 200 5.97 -13.94 -8.12
N ASP A 201 7.23 -14.18 -8.47
CA ASP A 201 8.22 -14.86 -7.60
C ASP A 201 8.75 -13.96 -6.48
N SER A 202 8.43 -12.66 -6.49
CA SER A 202 8.77 -11.72 -5.42
C SER A 202 8.00 -12.05 -4.13
N PRO A 203 8.60 -11.85 -2.94
CA PRO A 203 7.90 -12.07 -1.68
C PRO A 203 6.63 -11.23 -1.56
N ILE A 204 5.54 -11.88 -1.18
CA ILE A 204 4.25 -11.28 -0.84
C ILE A 204 3.99 -11.55 0.64
N HIS A 205 3.65 -10.53 1.42
CA HIS A 205 3.24 -10.74 2.80
C HIS A 205 1.94 -9.99 3.11
N ILE A 206 0.99 -10.71 3.72
CA ILE A 206 -0.30 -10.18 4.14
C ILE A 206 -0.30 -10.00 5.65
N LEU A 207 -0.69 -8.83 6.14
CA LEU A 207 -0.92 -8.52 7.54
C LEU A 207 -2.41 -8.25 7.74
N ILE A 208 -3.09 -8.97 8.63
CA ILE A 208 -4.54 -8.84 8.82
C ILE A 208 -4.93 -8.99 10.29
N GLY A 209 -6.03 -8.35 10.69
CA GLY A 209 -6.61 -8.50 12.01
C GLY A 209 -7.49 -9.76 12.10
N GLU A 210 -7.43 -10.49 13.23
CA GLU A 210 -8.19 -11.72 13.45
C GLU A 210 -9.71 -11.48 13.41
N ILE A 211 -10.16 -10.35 13.96
CA ILE A 211 -11.57 -9.98 14.05
C ILE A 211 -11.95 -8.83 13.09
N ASP A 212 -11.21 -8.71 11.98
CA ASP A 212 -11.54 -7.78 10.91
C ASP A 212 -12.87 -8.20 10.26
N ASP A 213 -13.89 -7.37 10.40
CA ASP A 213 -15.22 -7.59 9.85
C ASP A 213 -15.48 -6.81 8.55
N TRP A 214 -14.50 -6.01 8.11
CA TRP A 214 -14.51 -5.34 6.81
C TRP A 214 -13.92 -6.23 5.71
N THR A 215 -12.68 -6.69 5.93
CA THR A 215 -11.94 -7.61 5.07
C THR A 215 -11.48 -8.81 5.90
N PRO A 216 -12.34 -9.85 6.05
CA PRO A 216 -12.10 -10.93 7.00
C PRO A 216 -10.80 -11.71 6.78
N ALA A 217 -10.21 -12.20 7.87
CA ALA A 217 -8.96 -12.97 7.83
C ALA A 217 -9.10 -14.36 7.22
N GLU A 218 -10.26 -15.01 7.37
CA GLU A 218 -10.48 -16.38 6.88
C GLU A 218 -10.29 -16.49 5.34
N PRO A 219 -10.86 -15.63 4.50
CA PRO A 219 -10.57 -15.61 3.08
C PRO A 219 -9.08 -15.47 2.75
N CYS A 220 -8.29 -14.70 3.55
CA CYS A 220 -6.85 -14.59 3.35
C CYS A 220 -6.12 -15.92 3.62
N ASN A 221 -6.55 -16.70 4.61
CA ASN A 221 -6.01 -18.05 4.83
C ASN A 221 -6.22 -18.97 3.61
N PHE A 222 -7.43 -18.97 3.04
CA PHE A 222 -7.72 -19.75 1.83
C PHE A 222 -6.91 -19.28 0.63
N PHE A 223 -6.86 -17.97 0.44
CA PHE A 223 -6.11 -17.35 -0.64
C PHE A 223 -4.62 -17.73 -0.58
N VAL A 224 -3.96 -17.51 0.56
CA VAL A 224 -2.55 -17.85 0.76
C VAL A 224 -2.31 -19.35 0.55
N LYS A 225 -3.13 -20.23 1.13
CA LYS A 225 -3.03 -21.67 0.93
C LYS A 225 -3.17 -22.08 -0.54
N LYS A 226 -4.00 -21.37 -1.29
CA LYS A 226 -4.21 -21.62 -2.72
C LYS A 226 -2.99 -21.25 -3.56
N ILE A 227 -2.47 -20.03 -3.38
CA ILE A 227 -1.39 -19.49 -4.22
C ILE A 227 0.02 -19.85 -3.73
N SER A 228 0.21 -20.31 -2.48
CA SER A 228 1.54 -20.69 -1.94
C SER A 228 2.22 -21.85 -2.70
N LYS A 229 1.49 -22.55 -3.56
CA LYS A 229 2.05 -23.58 -4.43
C LYS A 229 2.85 -23.00 -5.61
N THR A 230 2.60 -21.76 -5.97
CA THR A 230 3.14 -21.09 -7.16
C THR A 230 3.79 -19.73 -6.84
N ALA A 231 3.59 -19.22 -5.64
CA ALA A 231 4.08 -17.92 -5.20
C ALA A 231 4.76 -17.99 -3.82
N ASN A 232 5.70 -17.09 -3.57
CA ASN A 232 6.30 -16.88 -2.26
C ASN A 232 5.40 -15.94 -1.45
N VAL A 233 4.43 -16.50 -0.73
CA VAL A 233 3.41 -15.73 0.00
C VAL A 233 3.28 -16.22 1.44
N ASP A 234 3.22 -15.25 2.37
CA ASP A 234 3.03 -15.48 3.79
C ASP A 234 1.90 -14.59 4.37
N LEU A 235 1.37 -15.00 5.51
CA LEU A 235 0.27 -14.34 6.22
C LEU A 235 0.60 -14.21 7.71
N THR A 236 0.41 -13.01 8.24
CA THR A 236 0.39 -12.76 9.69
C THR A 236 -0.99 -12.29 10.11
N ILE A 237 -1.60 -13.02 11.06
CA ILE A 237 -2.88 -12.65 11.66
C ILE A 237 -2.60 -12.09 13.06
N TYR A 238 -3.08 -10.88 13.33
CA TYR A 238 -2.94 -10.21 14.62
C TYR A 238 -4.17 -10.49 15.49
N PRO A 239 -3.99 -11.15 16.67
CA PRO A 239 -5.10 -11.44 17.56
C PRO A 239 -5.85 -10.19 18.02
N ASP A 240 -7.15 -10.32 18.27
CA ASP A 240 -8.03 -9.27 18.80
C ASP A 240 -7.93 -7.94 18.06
N SER A 241 -7.70 -7.98 16.74
CA SER A 241 -7.45 -6.81 15.92
C SER A 241 -8.50 -6.64 14.83
N HIS A 242 -9.08 -5.44 14.76
CA HIS A 242 -10.02 -5.03 13.72
C HIS A 242 -9.30 -4.49 12.47
N HIS A 243 -10.07 -4.06 11.48
CA HIS A 243 -9.57 -3.29 10.34
C HIS A 243 -8.83 -2.03 10.80
N SER A 244 -7.73 -1.65 10.14
CA SER A 244 -6.84 -0.54 10.55
C SER A 244 -6.24 -0.71 11.96
N PHE A 245 -5.91 -1.94 12.34
CA PHE A 245 -5.30 -2.27 13.65
C PHE A 245 -3.98 -1.52 13.91
N ASP A 246 -3.35 -1.03 12.88
CA ASP A 246 -2.08 -0.30 12.90
C ASP A 246 -2.24 1.22 13.11
N SER A 247 -3.47 1.73 13.27
CA SER A 247 -3.75 3.12 13.62
C SER A 247 -3.64 3.36 15.13
N GLU A 248 -3.59 4.64 15.54
CA GLU A 248 -3.73 5.05 16.95
C GLU A 248 -5.17 5.37 17.33
N GLU A 249 -6.06 5.40 16.34
CA GLU A 249 -7.47 5.75 16.56
C GLU A 249 -8.18 4.64 17.34
N PRO A 250 -9.05 4.97 18.30
CA PRO A 250 -9.83 3.98 19.02
C PRO A 250 -10.76 3.22 18.07
N VAL A 251 -11.12 2.00 18.44
CA VAL A 251 -12.08 1.21 17.65
C VAL A 251 -13.41 1.94 17.59
N THR A 252 -13.92 2.13 16.38
CA THR A 252 -15.19 2.80 16.08
C THR A 252 -16.00 1.99 15.08
N PHE A 253 -17.32 2.14 15.11
CA PHE A 253 -18.22 1.52 14.15
C PHE A 253 -18.51 2.47 12.98
N ASN A 254 -18.29 2.02 11.76
CA ASN A 254 -18.59 2.75 10.53
C ASN A 254 -19.82 2.17 9.84
N GLU A 255 -20.96 2.81 9.99
CA GLU A 255 -22.25 2.39 9.42
C GLU A 255 -22.25 2.32 7.88
N LYS A 256 -21.37 3.08 7.22
CA LYS A 256 -21.27 3.14 5.75
C LYS A 256 -20.34 2.07 5.18
N GLY A 257 -19.53 1.43 6.01
CA GLY A 257 -18.60 0.37 5.60
C GLY A 257 -19.35 -0.84 5.05
N TYR A 258 -18.72 -1.56 4.15
CA TYR A 258 -19.24 -2.81 3.58
C TYR A 258 -18.54 -3.99 4.25
N SER A 259 -19.27 -4.80 5.01
CA SER A 259 -18.77 -6.09 5.50
C SER A 259 -18.81 -7.12 4.39
N PHE A 260 -17.67 -7.74 4.10
CA PHE A 260 -17.55 -8.77 3.04
C PHE A 260 -17.43 -10.18 3.62
N LYS A 261 -17.96 -10.41 4.83
CA LYS A 261 -17.85 -11.71 5.53
C LYS A 261 -18.37 -12.88 4.72
N ASP A 262 -19.47 -12.68 4.00
CA ASP A 262 -20.15 -13.72 3.25
C ASP A 262 -19.84 -13.66 1.75
N CYS A 263 -18.86 -12.83 1.35
CA CYS A 263 -18.47 -12.70 -0.05
C CYS A 263 -17.28 -13.58 -0.38
N LEU A 264 -17.39 -14.31 -1.47
CA LEU A 264 -16.28 -15.00 -2.13
C LEU A 264 -16.51 -14.95 -3.64
N PHE A 265 -15.86 -14.03 -4.32
CA PHE A 265 -16.01 -13.83 -5.74
C PHE A 265 -14.97 -14.65 -6.51
N LYS A 266 -15.35 -15.29 -7.58
CA LYS A 266 -14.38 -15.91 -8.48
C LYS A 266 -13.70 -14.83 -9.32
N LEU A 267 -12.41 -14.96 -9.50
CA LEU A 267 -11.62 -14.16 -10.43
C LEU A 267 -11.16 -15.09 -11.56
N ASN A 268 -11.74 -14.94 -12.76
CA ASN A 268 -11.38 -15.77 -13.88
C ASN A 268 -10.01 -15.41 -14.48
N GLU A 269 -9.51 -16.21 -15.40
CA GLU A 269 -8.20 -16.02 -16.04
C GLU A 269 -8.09 -14.70 -16.80
N ASP A 270 -9.20 -14.20 -17.29
CA ASP A 270 -9.30 -12.94 -18.04
C ASP A 270 -9.40 -11.70 -17.17
N GLY A 271 -9.46 -11.84 -15.84
CA GLY A 271 -9.57 -10.72 -14.90
C GLY A 271 -11.01 -10.28 -14.60
N ASP A 272 -12.04 -11.02 -15.05
CA ASP A 272 -13.41 -10.73 -14.63
C ASP A 272 -13.66 -11.25 -13.22
N VAL A 273 -14.19 -10.40 -12.38
CA VAL A 273 -14.69 -10.77 -11.05
C VAL A 273 -16.16 -11.21 -11.21
N LEU A 274 -16.43 -12.46 -10.90
CA LEU A 274 -17.75 -13.09 -11.09
C LEU A 274 -18.55 -13.07 -9.79
N MET A 275 -19.84 -12.77 -9.88
CA MET A 275 -20.77 -12.83 -8.74
C MET A 275 -20.80 -14.25 -8.15
N ASN A 276 -21.02 -14.35 -6.84
CA ASN A 276 -21.20 -15.63 -6.14
C ASN A 276 -22.34 -16.46 -6.75
N TYR A 277 -23.37 -15.77 -7.23
CA TYR A 277 -24.54 -16.37 -7.86
C TYR A 277 -24.55 -16.03 -9.36
N LEU A 278 -24.99 -16.96 -10.16
CA LEU A 278 -25.09 -16.85 -11.62
C LEU A 278 -23.76 -16.70 -12.37
N SER A 279 -22.63 -16.56 -11.69
CA SER A 279 -21.29 -16.38 -12.30
C SER A 279 -21.26 -15.25 -13.36
N LEU A 280 -22.04 -14.19 -13.18
CA LEU A 280 -22.04 -13.03 -14.06
C LEU A 280 -20.88 -12.09 -13.71
N PRO A 281 -20.18 -11.49 -14.69
CA PRO A 281 -19.08 -10.58 -14.43
C PRO A 281 -19.56 -9.25 -13.82
N MET A 282 -18.85 -8.79 -12.79
CA MET A 282 -19.06 -7.49 -12.17
C MET A 282 -18.24 -6.39 -12.89
N SER A 283 -18.40 -6.30 -14.19
CA SER A 283 -17.60 -5.44 -15.09
C SER A 283 -18.11 -4.00 -15.21
N SER A 284 -19.09 -3.60 -14.41
CA SER A 284 -19.59 -2.22 -14.38
C SER A 284 -20.08 -1.83 -12.99
N PRO A 285 -20.21 -0.52 -12.68
CA PRO A 285 -20.74 -0.05 -11.41
C PRO A 285 -22.10 -0.64 -11.04
N PHE A 286 -22.97 -0.81 -12.02
CA PHE A 286 -24.29 -1.42 -11.84
C PHE A 286 -24.16 -2.92 -11.48
N MET A 287 -23.40 -3.68 -12.26
CA MET A 287 -23.22 -5.12 -12.04
C MET A 287 -22.50 -5.40 -10.72
N GLN A 288 -21.52 -4.57 -10.31
CA GLN A 288 -20.87 -4.69 -9.01
C GLN A 288 -21.88 -4.49 -7.87
N LYS A 289 -22.77 -3.49 -7.95
CA LYS A 289 -23.82 -3.28 -6.94
C LYS A 289 -24.77 -4.47 -6.89
N VAL A 290 -25.16 -5.04 -8.01
CA VAL A 290 -25.99 -6.25 -8.06
C VAL A 290 -25.27 -7.43 -7.38
N GLY A 291 -23.98 -7.66 -7.67
CA GLY A 291 -23.19 -8.70 -7.03
C GLY A 291 -23.08 -8.56 -5.51
N PHE A 292 -22.99 -7.33 -5.02
CA PHE A 292 -22.89 -7.04 -3.58
C PHE A 292 -24.21 -7.27 -2.83
N LEU A 293 -25.37 -7.17 -3.48
CA LEU A 293 -26.68 -7.37 -2.82
C LEU A 293 -26.83 -8.74 -2.16
N PHE A 294 -26.06 -9.74 -2.58
CA PHE A 294 -26.23 -11.11 -2.12
C PHE A 294 -25.27 -11.54 -1.01
N CYS A 295 -24.22 -10.74 -0.72
CA CYS A 295 -23.21 -11.14 0.25
C CYS A 295 -22.67 -10.00 1.12
N VAL A 296 -23.02 -8.75 0.83
CA VAL A 296 -22.50 -7.60 1.58
C VAL A 296 -23.49 -7.11 2.61
N GLU A 297 -23.03 -6.94 3.82
CA GLU A 297 -23.75 -6.26 4.90
C GLU A 297 -23.21 -4.83 5.11
N ARG A 298 -23.92 -4.00 5.86
CA ARG A 298 -23.50 -2.66 6.23
C ARG A 298 -23.08 -2.61 7.70
N GLY A 299 -22.05 -1.80 7.94
CA GLY A 299 -21.50 -1.59 9.26
C GLY A 299 -20.30 -2.48 9.54
N VAL A 300 -19.19 -1.85 9.90
CA VAL A 300 -17.91 -2.49 10.18
C VAL A 300 -17.20 -1.80 11.33
N ASN A 301 -16.38 -2.54 12.06
CA ASN A 301 -15.50 -2.01 13.08
C ASN A 301 -14.10 -1.74 12.50
N LEU A 302 -13.51 -0.62 12.90
CA LEU A 302 -12.14 -0.29 12.54
C LEU A 302 -11.48 0.50 13.66
N GLY A 303 -10.18 0.31 13.83
CA GLY A 303 -9.40 1.06 14.83
C GLY A 303 -8.22 0.26 15.36
N GLY A 304 -7.36 0.97 16.09
CA GLY A 304 -6.04 0.49 16.50
C GLY A 304 -6.07 -0.58 17.58
N ASN A 305 -5.08 -1.46 17.48
CA ASN A 305 -4.64 -2.36 18.55
C ASN A 305 -3.16 -2.06 18.84
N PRO A 306 -2.80 -1.50 20.00
CA PRO A 306 -1.43 -1.03 20.27
C PRO A 306 -0.36 -2.13 20.13
N ILE A 307 -0.70 -3.38 20.44
CA ILE A 307 0.24 -4.51 20.33
C ILE A 307 0.44 -4.88 18.85
N ALA A 308 -0.65 -5.00 18.11
CA ALA A 308 -0.61 -5.29 16.67
C ALA A 308 0.08 -4.18 15.90
N ARG A 309 -0.23 -2.89 16.22
CA ARG A 309 0.43 -1.74 15.64
C ARG A 309 1.95 -1.79 15.81
N LYS A 310 2.44 -1.96 17.05
CA LYS A 310 3.87 -2.05 17.31
C LYS A 310 4.54 -3.15 16.48
N LYS A 311 3.94 -4.36 16.51
CA LYS A 311 4.48 -5.52 15.78
C LYS A 311 4.45 -5.32 14.26
N SER A 312 3.41 -4.68 13.73
CA SER A 312 3.29 -4.45 12.29
C SER A 312 4.30 -3.42 11.77
N PHE A 313 4.62 -2.37 12.56
CA PHE A 313 5.69 -1.43 12.23
C PHE A 313 7.07 -2.11 12.22
N GLU A 314 7.38 -2.90 13.27
CA GLU A 314 8.62 -3.67 13.35
C GLU A 314 8.76 -4.65 12.18
N PHE A 315 7.67 -5.37 11.87
CA PHE A 315 7.64 -6.31 10.75
C PHE A 315 7.83 -5.62 9.41
N ALA A 316 7.09 -4.53 9.16
CA ALA A 316 7.15 -3.80 7.89
C ALA A 316 8.55 -3.26 7.60
N LEU A 317 9.22 -2.69 8.62
CA LEU A 317 10.61 -2.23 8.47
C LEU A 317 11.55 -3.40 8.19
N SER A 318 11.41 -4.52 8.91
CA SER A 318 12.23 -5.72 8.70
C SER A 318 12.03 -6.30 7.30
N PHE A 319 10.78 -6.42 6.86
CA PHE A 319 10.42 -6.93 5.53
C PHE A 319 11.03 -6.09 4.41
N MET A 320 10.85 -4.76 4.43
CA MET A 320 11.44 -3.87 3.43
C MET A 320 12.97 -3.88 3.50
N SER A 321 13.55 -3.94 4.69
CA SER A 321 15.02 -4.01 4.85
C SER A 321 15.62 -5.31 4.31
N THR A 322 14.88 -6.41 4.38
CA THR A 322 15.34 -7.72 3.88
C THR A 322 15.18 -7.81 2.37
N THR A 323 14.12 -7.24 1.81
CA THR A 323 13.79 -7.39 0.38
C THR A 323 14.42 -6.31 -0.50
N LEU A 324 14.77 -5.13 0.05
CA LEU A 324 15.28 -3.98 -0.70
C LEU A 324 16.77 -3.68 -0.45
N LYS A 325 17.38 -4.26 0.55
CA LYS A 325 18.84 -4.11 0.80
C LYS A 325 19.59 -5.30 0.25
#